data_a0d04b7a5e17b4229ab51b65d0e7a759
#
_entry.id   a0d04b7a5e17b4229ab51b65d0e7a759
#
_cell.length_a   1.000
_cell.length_b   1.000
_cell.length_c   1.000
_cell.angle_alpha   90.00
_cell.angle_beta   90.00
_cell.angle_gamma   90.00
#
_symmetry.space_group_name_H-M   'P 1'
#
loop_
_entity.id
_entity.type
_entity.pdbx_description
1 polymer ?
#
loop_
_entity_poly.entity_id
_entity_poly.type
_entity_poly.pdbx_seq_one_letter_code
_entity_poly.pdbx_strand_id
1 'polypeptide(L)'
;MNHEMHKPMKTKPRPTLFAAVLMSMLTSQALAQESAADLAKKLSNPVAALISVPLQLNYDEKIGTAENGKKWLLNIQPVVPIELNQDWNIISRTILPVVSQKDIFPGAGSQSGIGDIVQSVFISPKAPSAGGLIWGAGPVLLLPTGTNDLLSAKKWGLGPTAALLKQDHGWTYGALANHIWSVAGESGRSDISTTFLQPFLTYTTPTAWTFGLNTESTYDWKNTQWAVPINLSASKITKVGDQLMSVGGGVRYWADGPDSGPHGWGLRLIVTLLFPK
;
A
#
# COMPACT_ATOMS: atom_id res chain seq x y z
N MET A 1 -101.66 -4.62 1.35
CA MET A 1 -100.86 -4.16 2.52
C MET A 1 -99.59 -5.06 2.56
N ASN A 2 -98.58 -4.71 1.81
CA ASN A 2 -97.30 -5.46 1.75
C ASN A 2 -96.14 -4.56 2.19
N HIS A 3 -95.53 -4.89 3.28
CA HIS A 3 -94.32 -4.26 3.81
C HIS A 3 -93.14 -4.87 3.08
N GLU A 4 -92.43 -4.08 2.24
CA GLU A 4 -91.11 -4.44 1.73
C GLU A 4 -90.04 -3.93 2.71
N MET A 5 -89.26 -4.85 3.21
CA MET A 5 -88.09 -4.55 4.07
C MET A 5 -86.86 -4.23 3.18
N HIS A 6 -86.36 -3.02 3.34
CA HIS A 6 -85.07 -2.61 2.77
C HIS A 6 -83.92 -3.31 3.46
N LYS A 7 -83.11 -4.06 2.67
CA LYS A 7 -81.79 -4.61 3.12
C LYS A 7 -80.69 -3.54 2.97
N PRO A 8 -79.84 -3.32 3.96
CA PRO A 8 -78.66 -2.43 3.86
C PRO A 8 -77.57 -3.07 3.02
N MET A 9 -77.01 -2.30 2.06
CA MET A 9 -75.92 -2.64 1.19
C MET A 9 -74.56 -2.59 2.00
N LYS A 10 -73.87 -3.73 2.15
CA LYS A 10 -72.53 -3.82 2.78
C LYS A 10 -71.52 -3.34 1.76
N THR A 11 -70.89 -2.17 1.97
CA THR A 11 -69.70 -1.71 1.28
C THR A 11 -68.49 -2.42 1.79
N LYS A 12 -67.79 -3.18 0.96
CA LYS A 12 -66.47 -3.78 1.25
C LYS A 12 -65.39 -2.70 1.21
N PRO A 13 -64.47 -2.60 2.17
CA PRO A 13 -63.34 -1.71 2.08
C PRO A 13 -62.33 -2.25 1.04
N ARG A 14 -61.84 -1.38 0.16
CA ARG A 14 -60.76 -1.66 -0.80
C ARG A 14 -59.39 -1.51 -0.08
N PRO A 15 -58.57 -2.57 0.06
CA PRO A 15 -57.22 -2.45 0.60
C PRO A 15 -56.22 -2.42 -0.55
N THR A 16 -56.08 -1.30 -1.26
CA THR A 16 -55.11 -1.26 -2.37
C THR A 16 -54.29 0.02 -2.48
N LEU A 17 -54.35 0.93 -1.51
CA LEU A 17 -53.49 2.13 -1.54
C LEU A 17 -52.40 2.17 -0.49
N PHE A 18 -52.42 1.35 0.57
CA PHE A 18 -51.39 1.35 1.62
C PHE A 18 -50.21 0.40 1.35
N ALA A 19 -50.37 -0.60 0.48
CA ALA A 19 -49.30 -1.54 0.14
C ALA A 19 -48.31 -0.99 -0.90
N ALA A 20 -48.71 -0.03 -1.72
CA ALA A 20 -47.83 0.55 -2.74
C ALA A 20 -46.84 1.60 -2.20
N VAL A 21 -47.12 2.24 -1.06
CA VAL A 21 -46.26 3.26 -0.45
C VAL A 21 -45.18 2.63 0.44
N LEU A 22 -45.39 1.43 1.01
CA LEU A 22 -44.37 0.72 1.77
C LEU A 22 -43.34 0.00 0.89
N MET A 23 -43.62 -0.28 -0.37
CA MET A 23 -42.70 -0.97 -1.29
C MET A 23 -41.77 0.00 -2.03
N SER A 24 -42.02 1.30 -1.99
CA SER A 24 -41.16 2.34 -2.58
C SER A 24 -40.10 2.90 -1.62
N MET A 25 -40.12 2.53 -0.32
CA MET A 25 -39.10 2.95 0.65
C MET A 25 -38.02 1.90 0.90
N LEU A 26 -38.04 0.76 0.20
CA LEU A 26 -37.02 -0.30 0.29
C LEU A 26 -36.04 -0.28 -0.90
N THR A 27 -36.12 0.72 -1.78
CA THR A 27 -35.03 1.04 -2.73
C THR A 27 -34.01 1.98 -2.06
N SER A 28 -33.70 1.79 -0.80
CA SER A 28 -32.57 2.41 -0.15
C SER A 28 -31.31 1.74 -0.68
N GLN A 29 -30.64 2.44 -1.59
CA GLN A 29 -29.20 2.52 -1.70
C GLN A 29 -28.45 1.25 -1.23
N ALA A 30 -28.54 0.17 -2.01
CA ALA A 30 -27.43 -0.73 -2.14
C ALA A 30 -26.33 0.08 -2.84
N LEU A 31 -25.65 0.95 -2.13
CA LEU A 31 -24.26 1.29 -2.42
C LEU A 31 -23.60 -0.07 -2.48
N ALA A 32 -23.27 -0.53 -3.67
CA ALA A 32 -22.65 -1.83 -3.87
C ALA A 32 -21.38 -1.83 -3.02
N GLN A 33 -21.44 -2.50 -1.89
CA GLN A 33 -20.26 -2.66 -1.01
C GLN A 33 -19.21 -3.29 -1.89
N GLU A 34 -18.10 -2.58 -2.08
CA GLU A 34 -17.01 -3.03 -2.94
C GLU A 34 -16.58 -4.44 -2.52
N SER A 35 -16.44 -5.36 -3.48
CA SER A 35 -16.10 -6.74 -3.17
C SER A 35 -14.70 -6.83 -2.56
N ALA A 36 -14.45 -7.84 -1.71
CA ALA A 36 -13.13 -8.07 -1.16
C ALA A 36 -12.07 -8.30 -2.27
N ALA A 37 -12.46 -8.86 -3.42
CA ALA A 37 -11.57 -9.04 -4.56
C ALA A 37 -11.23 -7.69 -5.24
N ASP A 38 -12.19 -6.78 -5.36
CA ASP A 38 -11.93 -5.44 -5.90
C ASP A 38 -11.02 -4.61 -4.98
N LEU A 39 -11.23 -4.69 -3.67
CA LEU A 39 -10.34 -4.08 -2.68
C LEU A 39 -8.93 -4.66 -2.73
N ALA A 40 -8.80 -5.98 -2.87
CA ALA A 40 -7.49 -6.63 -3.03
C ALA A 40 -6.78 -6.17 -4.31
N LYS A 41 -7.52 -6.02 -5.41
CA LYS A 41 -7.02 -5.47 -6.67
C LYS A 41 -6.60 -4.00 -6.53
N LYS A 42 -7.39 -3.19 -5.83
CA LYS A 42 -7.01 -1.78 -5.52
C LYS A 42 -5.74 -1.70 -4.69
N LEU A 43 -5.55 -2.58 -3.69
CA LEU A 43 -4.32 -2.62 -2.89
C LEU A 43 -3.06 -2.91 -3.70
N SER A 44 -3.18 -3.61 -4.82
CA SER A 44 -2.07 -3.87 -5.73
C SER A 44 -1.67 -2.65 -6.57
N ASN A 45 -2.42 -1.55 -6.50
CA ASN A 45 -2.18 -0.30 -7.21
C ASN A 45 -1.61 0.76 -6.25
N PRO A 46 -0.34 1.19 -6.38
CA PRO A 46 0.30 2.16 -5.47
C PRO A 46 -0.29 3.57 -5.54
N VAL A 47 -1.11 3.88 -6.55
CA VAL A 47 -1.79 5.18 -6.73
C VAL A 47 -3.32 5.05 -6.70
N ALA A 48 -3.84 3.99 -6.07
CA ALA A 48 -5.28 3.78 -5.94
C ALA A 48 -5.96 4.83 -5.06
N ALA A 49 -7.23 5.12 -5.36
CA ALA A 49 -8.10 5.95 -4.52
C ALA A 49 -8.66 5.16 -3.31
N LEU A 50 -7.78 4.56 -2.51
CA LEU A 50 -8.10 3.76 -1.33
C LEU A 50 -7.22 4.21 -0.16
N ILE A 51 -7.84 4.62 0.95
CA ILE A 51 -7.09 4.87 2.19
C ILE A 51 -6.66 3.51 2.74
N SER A 52 -5.36 3.33 2.90
CA SER A 52 -4.79 2.10 3.43
C SER A 52 -3.57 2.39 4.29
N VAL A 53 -3.33 1.52 5.28
CA VAL A 53 -2.14 1.60 6.14
C VAL A 53 -1.46 0.23 6.15
N PRO A 54 -0.57 -0.05 5.19
CA PRO A 54 0.29 -1.23 5.22
C PRO A 54 1.27 -1.16 6.40
N LEU A 55 1.32 -2.23 7.16
CA LEU A 55 2.31 -2.56 8.17
C LEU A 55 3.13 -3.73 7.62
N GLN A 56 4.34 -3.46 7.15
CA GLN A 56 5.20 -4.45 6.52
C GLN A 56 6.42 -4.71 7.39
N LEU A 57 6.45 -5.87 8.04
CA LEU A 57 7.57 -6.31 8.85
C LEU A 57 8.49 -7.21 8.03
N ASN A 58 9.76 -6.83 7.93
CA ASN A 58 10.80 -7.63 7.29
C ASN A 58 11.82 -8.10 8.34
N TYR A 59 12.27 -9.33 8.20
CA TYR A 59 13.42 -9.86 8.91
C TYR A 59 14.50 -10.22 7.91
N ASP A 60 15.67 -9.64 8.10
CA ASP A 60 16.85 -9.90 7.29
C ASP A 60 18.00 -10.34 8.24
N GLU A 61 18.81 -11.26 7.76
CA GLU A 61 19.97 -11.78 8.47
C GLU A 61 21.22 -11.80 7.58
N LYS A 62 22.33 -12.30 8.12
CA LYS A 62 23.63 -12.33 7.44
C LYS A 62 24.05 -10.94 6.94
N ILE A 63 23.92 -9.93 7.82
CA ILE A 63 24.28 -8.55 7.51
C ILE A 63 25.76 -8.33 7.88
N GLY A 64 26.45 -7.59 7.01
CA GLY A 64 27.86 -7.24 7.19
C GLY A 64 28.82 -8.33 6.74
N THR A 65 30.09 -7.99 6.61
CA THR A 65 31.15 -8.87 6.10
C THR A 65 31.38 -10.13 6.94
N ALA A 66 30.99 -10.14 8.23
CA ALA A 66 31.02 -11.29 9.11
C ALA A 66 29.72 -12.11 9.11
N GLU A 67 28.70 -11.69 8.38
CA GLU A 67 27.37 -12.32 8.28
C GLU A 67 26.67 -12.57 9.63
N ASN A 68 27.04 -11.85 10.68
CA ASN A 68 26.48 -12.01 12.03
C ASN A 68 25.30 -11.05 12.29
N GLY A 69 25.13 -10.03 11.46
CA GLY A 69 24.13 -8.99 11.64
C GLY A 69 22.72 -9.48 11.36
N LYS A 70 21.76 -8.91 12.11
CA LYS A 70 20.31 -9.17 11.97
C LYS A 70 19.54 -7.86 12.02
N LYS A 71 18.42 -7.80 11.29
CA LYS A 71 17.58 -6.60 11.23
C LYS A 71 16.11 -6.95 11.14
N TRP A 72 15.33 -6.36 12.03
CA TRP A 72 13.88 -6.23 11.91
C TRP A 72 13.56 -4.83 11.41
N LEU A 73 12.75 -4.74 10.37
CA LEU A 73 12.32 -3.48 9.77
C LEU A 73 10.81 -3.50 9.59
N LEU A 74 10.10 -2.74 10.42
CA LEU A 74 8.68 -2.47 10.25
C LEU A 74 8.51 -1.16 9.47
N ASN A 75 8.01 -1.24 8.25
CA ASN A 75 7.57 -0.08 7.48
C ASN A 75 6.10 0.16 7.73
N ILE A 76 5.74 1.31 8.30
CA ILE A 76 4.38 1.82 8.41
C ILE A 76 4.16 2.73 7.21
N GLN A 77 3.21 2.35 6.31
CA GLN A 77 3.13 2.96 4.98
C GLN A 77 1.73 3.53 4.66
N PRO A 78 1.23 4.56 5.38
CA PRO A 78 -0.07 5.15 5.06
C PRO A 78 -0.10 5.68 3.62
N VAL A 79 -1.18 5.33 2.90
CA VAL A 79 -1.54 5.85 1.59
C VAL A 79 -2.87 6.56 1.71
N VAL A 80 -2.88 7.86 1.40
CA VAL A 80 -4.05 8.72 1.54
C VAL A 80 -4.35 9.41 0.21
N PRO A 81 -5.41 9.02 -0.50
CA PRO A 81 -5.89 9.71 -1.67
C PRO A 81 -6.67 10.96 -1.26
N ILE A 82 -6.31 12.09 -1.86
CA ILE A 82 -6.96 13.38 -1.70
C ILE A 82 -7.54 13.76 -3.06
N GLU A 83 -8.82 14.04 -3.11
CA GLU A 83 -9.47 14.49 -4.33
C GLU A 83 -9.02 15.91 -4.70
N LEU A 84 -8.42 16.09 -5.87
CA LEU A 84 -8.01 17.39 -6.37
C LEU A 84 -9.13 18.07 -7.16
N ASN A 85 -9.77 17.32 -8.07
CA ASN A 85 -10.93 17.73 -8.86
C ASN A 85 -11.67 16.50 -9.43
N GLN A 86 -12.54 16.67 -10.41
CA GLN A 86 -13.31 15.57 -11.01
C GLN A 86 -12.42 14.51 -11.70
N ASP A 87 -11.26 14.90 -12.25
CA ASP A 87 -10.41 14.07 -13.09
C ASP A 87 -9.14 13.58 -12.38
N TRP A 88 -8.71 14.24 -11.28
CA TRP A 88 -7.40 14.05 -10.66
C TRP A 88 -7.46 13.83 -9.16
N ASN A 89 -6.59 12.96 -8.68
CA ASN A 89 -6.27 12.77 -7.28
C ASN A 89 -4.82 13.17 -6.98
N ILE A 90 -4.59 13.64 -5.76
CA ILE A 90 -3.27 13.65 -5.13
C ILE A 90 -3.20 12.41 -4.24
N ILE A 91 -2.14 11.61 -4.38
CA ILE A 91 -1.89 10.44 -3.53
C ILE A 91 -0.68 10.74 -2.65
N SER A 92 -0.91 10.86 -1.35
CA SER A 92 0.15 10.98 -0.35
C SER A 92 0.54 9.58 0.13
N ARG A 93 1.81 9.21 0.00
CA ARG A 93 2.36 7.95 0.50
C ARG A 93 3.58 8.24 1.37
N THR A 94 3.47 7.88 2.64
CA THR A 94 4.55 7.98 3.61
C THR A 94 5.14 6.60 3.86
N ILE A 95 6.43 6.49 4.06
CA ILE A 95 7.10 5.28 4.58
C ILE A 95 7.83 5.70 5.84
N LEU A 96 7.34 5.23 6.99
CA LEU A 96 7.95 5.40 8.31
C LEU A 96 8.62 4.07 8.71
N PRO A 97 9.97 3.99 8.69
CA PRO A 97 10.68 2.79 9.10
C PRO A 97 10.91 2.77 10.62
N VAL A 98 10.49 1.69 11.26
CA VAL A 98 10.87 1.35 12.65
C VAL A 98 11.85 0.19 12.58
N VAL A 99 13.04 0.39 13.11
CA VAL A 99 14.19 -0.50 12.96
C VAL A 99 14.62 -1.06 14.30
N SER A 100 14.94 -2.36 14.32
CA SER A 100 15.72 -2.99 15.38
C SER A 100 16.78 -3.84 14.70
N GLN A 101 18.05 -3.52 14.92
CA GLN A 101 19.18 -4.19 14.30
C GLN A 101 20.28 -4.48 15.30
N LYS A 102 21.07 -5.49 15.01
CA LYS A 102 22.15 -5.93 15.86
C LYS A 102 23.32 -6.44 15.02
N ASP A 103 24.54 -6.11 15.46
CA ASP A 103 25.81 -6.62 14.95
C ASP A 103 25.97 -6.48 13.43
N ILE A 104 25.43 -5.38 12.85
CA ILE A 104 25.46 -5.09 11.40
C ILE A 104 26.88 -4.84 10.85
N PHE A 105 27.85 -4.60 11.73
CA PHE A 105 29.30 -4.66 11.50
C PHE A 105 29.99 -4.94 12.83
N PRO A 106 31.28 -5.38 12.85
CA PRO A 106 32.01 -5.66 14.08
C PRO A 106 32.05 -4.47 15.05
N GLY A 107 31.51 -4.65 16.25
CA GLY A 107 31.44 -3.60 17.29
C GLY A 107 30.21 -2.68 17.18
N ALA A 108 29.31 -2.88 16.21
CA ALA A 108 28.08 -2.06 16.09
C ALA A 108 27.14 -2.20 17.29
N GLY A 109 27.09 -3.38 17.93
CA GLY A 109 26.11 -3.65 18.99
C GLY A 109 24.68 -3.63 18.49
N SER A 110 23.75 -3.11 19.32
CA SER A 110 22.31 -3.08 19.01
C SER A 110 21.82 -1.64 18.85
N GLN A 111 20.99 -1.39 17.83
CA GLN A 111 20.28 -0.12 17.64
C GLN A 111 18.78 -0.41 17.45
N SER A 112 17.94 0.44 18.05
CA SER A 112 16.50 0.44 17.82
C SER A 112 16.01 1.87 17.75
N GLY A 113 15.03 2.13 16.88
CA GLY A 113 14.45 3.46 16.72
C GLY A 113 13.73 3.64 15.41
N ILE A 114 13.45 4.89 15.09
CA ILE A 114 12.87 5.31 13.82
C ILE A 114 14.00 5.62 12.84
N GLY A 115 13.86 5.24 11.59
CA GLY A 115 14.72 5.64 10.49
C GLY A 115 14.26 6.92 9.81
N ASP A 116 14.87 7.24 8.68
CA ASP A 116 14.49 8.40 7.88
C ASP A 116 13.19 8.13 7.13
N ILE A 117 12.24 9.08 7.21
CA ILE A 117 10.95 8.98 6.54
C ILE A 117 11.11 9.32 5.07
N VAL A 118 10.46 8.50 4.22
CA VAL A 118 10.28 8.81 2.80
C VAL A 118 8.83 9.23 2.56
N GLN A 119 8.63 10.43 2.00
CA GLN A 119 7.34 10.98 1.64
C GLN A 119 7.24 11.14 0.13
N SER A 120 6.31 10.43 -0.51
CA SER A 120 5.97 10.60 -1.92
C SER A 120 4.62 11.26 -2.08
N VAL A 121 4.50 12.16 -3.06
CA VAL A 121 3.25 12.78 -3.45
C VAL A 121 3.07 12.57 -4.95
N PHE A 122 2.00 11.88 -5.35
CA PHE A 122 1.70 11.64 -6.77
C PHE A 122 0.47 12.45 -7.17
N ILE A 123 0.51 13.03 -8.36
CA ILE A 123 -0.68 13.43 -9.10
C ILE A 123 -1.04 12.27 -10.02
N SER A 124 -2.28 11.80 -9.97
CA SER A 124 -2.75 10.62 -10.71
C SER A 124 -4.15 10.88 -11.29
N PRO A 125 -4.41 10.55 -12.57
CA PRO A 125 -5.77 10.56 -13.11
C PRO A 125 -6.67 9.59 -12.34
N LYS A 126 -7.95 9.95 -12.15
CA LYS A 126 -8.95 9.07 -11.52
C LYS A 126 -9.32 7.88 -12.41
N ALA A 127 -9.31 8.07 -13.71
CA ALA A 127 -9.58 7.04 -14.71
C ALA A 127 -8.30 6.60 -15.41
N PRO A 128 -8.17 5.30 -15.73
CA PRO A 128 -7.12 4.82 -16.61
C PRO A 128 -7.18 5.49 -17.98
N SER A 129 -6.03 5.55 -18.67
CA SER A 129 -5.99 5.99 -20.08
C SER A 129 -6.81 5.07 -20.99
N ALA A 130 -7.05 5.47 -22.24
CA ALA A 130 -7.77 4.66 -23.23
C ALA A 130 -7.16 3.26 -23.45
N GLY A 131 -5.85 3.08 -23.18
CA GLY A 131 -5.16 1.79 -23.22
C GLY A 131 -5.19 1.02 -21.89
N GLY A 132 -5.97 1.46 -20.90
CA GLY A 132 -6.05 0.83 -19.56
C GLY A 132 -4.84 1.10 -18.67
N LEU A 133 -3.99 2.08 -19.03
CA LEU A 133 -2.79 2.42 -18.27
C LEU A 133 -3.17 3.32 -17.08
N ILE A 134 -2.74 2.94 -15.89
CA ILE A 134 -2.84 3.72 -14.65
C ILE A 134 -1.45 4.28 -14.35
N TRP A 135 -1.39 5.54 -13.97
CA TRP A 135 -0.11 6.18 -13.66
C TRP A 135 -0.26 7.30 -12.65
N GLY A 136 0.85 7.64 -12.03
CA GLY A 136 0.98 8.82 -11.19
C GLY A 136 2.43 9.25 -11.14
N ALA A 137 2.67 10.54 -11.02
CA ALA A 137 4.01 11.10 -10.91
C ALA A 137 4.02 12.31 -9.96
N GLY A 138 5.19 12.62 -9.42
CA GLY A 138 5.37 13.77 -8.53
C GLY A 138 6.69 13.77 -7.79
N PRO A 139 6.83 14.55 -6.72
CA PRO A 139 8.03 14.61 -5.90
C PRO A 139 8.10 13.47 -4.87
N VAL A 140 9.34 13.10 -4.51
CA VAL A 140 9.68 12.32 -3.33
C VAL A 140 10.64 13.08 -2.45
N LEU A 141 10.44 13.01 -1.14
CA LEU A 141 11.24 13.66 -0.10
C LEU A 141 11.83 12.59 0.83
N LEU A 142 13.08 12.73 1.21
CA LEU A 142 13.70 12.04 2.33
C LEU A 142 13.85 13.02 3.49
N LEU A 143 13.31 12.65 4.65
CA LEU A 143 13.32 13.47 5.87
C LEU A 143 14.27 12.84 6.89
N PRO A 144 15.28 13.57 7.41
CA PRO A 144 16.27 13.04 8.36
C PRO A 144 15.68 12.90 9.77
N THR A 145 14.71 12.01 9.93
CA THR A 145 13.95 11.77 11.17
C THR A 145 14.54 10.67 12.04
N GLY A 146 15.57 9.99 11.55
CA GLY A 146 16.17 8.86 12.26
C GLY A 146 16.68 9.26 13.65
N THR A 147 16.34 8.41 14.65
CA THR A 147 16.61 8.64 16.07
C THR A 147 18.00 8.18 16.53
N ASN A 148 18.76 7.56 15.63
CA ASN A 148 20.11 7.07 15.88
C ASN A 148 20.99 7.29 14.64
N ASP A 149 22.27 7.53 14.83
CA ASP A 149 23.23 7.80 13.75
C ASP A 149 23.39 6.65 12.74
N LEU A 150 23.13 5.42 13.16
CA LEU A 150 23.14 4.25 12.28
C LEU A 150 21.77 3.96 11.65
N LEU A 151 20.74 4.75 11.98
CA LEU A 151 19.38 4.66 11.43
C LEU A 151 19.01 5.86 10.56
N SER A 152 19.90 6.85 10.43
CA SER A 152 19.66 8.09 9.67
C SER A 152 20.82 8.43 8.76
N ALA A 153 20.50 8.86 7.56
CA ALA A 153 21.46 9.49 6.67
C ALA A 153 21.85 10.92 7.12
N LYS A 154 21.04 11.54 7.98
CA LYS A 154 21.20 12.96 8.42
C LYS A 154 21.18 13.95 7.25
N LYS A 155 20.54 13.57 6.15
CA LYS A 155 20.41 14.35 4.91
C LYS A 155 18.94 14.54 4.54
N TRP A 156 18.59 15.75 4.15
CA TRP A 156 17.36 16.01 3.42
C TRP A 156 17.54 15.59 1.97
N GLY A 157 16.57 14.87 1.44
CA GLY A 157 16.59 14.44 0.05
C GLY A 157 15.35 14.90 -0.70
N LEU A 158 15.51 15.12 -2.01
CA LEU A 158 14.44 15.50 -2.93
C LEU A 158 14.69 14.82 -4.27
N GLY A 159 13.60 14.46 -4.97
CA GLY A 159 13.68 13.94 -6.32
C GLY A 159 12.32 13.63 -6.92
N PRO A 160 12.29 13.08 -8.15
CA PRO A 160 11.07 12.64 -8.82
C PRO A 160 10.66 11.25 -8.38
N THR A 161 9.35 10.97 -8.40
CA THR A 161 8.76 9.64 -8.28
C THR A 161 7.69 9.43 -9.33
N ALA A 162 7.57 8.20 -9.82
CA ALA A 162 6.51 7.81 -10.75
C ALA A 162 6.08 6.37 -10.52
N ALA A 163 4.81 6.07 -10.80
CA ALA A 163 4.24 4.73 -10.85
C ALA A 163 3.49 4.56 -12.16
N LEU A 164 3.61 3.38 -12.75
CA LEU A 164 2.96 3.00 -14.01
C LEU A 164 2.52 1.54 -13.93
N LEU A 165 1.25 1.24 -14.23
CA LEU A 165 0.72 -0.12 -14.14
C LEU A 165 -0.47 -0.36 -15.04
N LYS A 166 -0.78 -1.65 -15.25
CA LYS A 166 -2.03 -2.14 -15.82
C LYS A 166 -2.68 -3.15 -14.90
N GLN A 167 -4.02 -3.21 -14.95
CA GLN A 167 -4.84 -4.21 -14.25
C GLN A 167 -5.75 -4.90 -15.25
N ASP A 168 -5.59 -6.21 -15.39
CA ASP A 168 -6.34 -7.01 -16.35
C ASP A 168 -6.61 -8.43 -15.80
N HIS A 169 -7.86 -8.90 -15.86
CA HIS A 169 -8.28 -10.27 -15.51
C HIS A 169 -7.65 -10.82 -14.20
N GLY A 170 -7.62 -10.01 -13.15
CA GLY A 170 -7.02 -10.35 -11.85
C GLY A 170 -5.51 -10.07 -11.76
N TRP A 171 -4.84 -9.89 -12.87
CA TRP A 171 -3.44 -9.48 -12.90
C TRP A 171 -3.28 -7.97 -12.66
N THR A 172 -2.25 -7.61 -11.91
CA THR A 172 -1.74 -6.24 -11.81
C THR A 172 -0.24 -6.29 -12.03
N TYR A 173 0.26 -5.55 -12.98
CA TYR A 173 1.68 -5.48 -13.30
C TYR A 173 2.10 -4.07 -13.63
N GLY A 174 3.31 -3.74 -13.21
CA GLY A 174 3.81 -2.38 -13.36
C GLY A 174 5.11 -2.15 -12.64
N ALA A 175 5.45 -0.89 -12.47
CA ALA A 175 6.62 -0.47 -11.71
C ALA A 175 6.36 0.86 -11.00
N LEU A 176 7.02 1.03 -9.85
CA LEU A 176 7.22 2.30 -9.19
C LEU A 176 8.72 2.59 -9.18
N ALA A 177 9.10 3.82 -9.48
CA ALA A 177 10.48 4.26 -9.41
C ALA A 177 10.56 5.66 -8.80
N ASN A 178 11.67 5.92 -8.12
CA ASN A 178 12.05 7.26 -7.70
C ASN A 178 13.57 7.42 -7.73
N HIS A 179 14.01 8.65 -7.74
CA HIS A 179 15.40 9.01 -7.52
C HIS A 179 15.48 10.11 -6.47
N ILE A 180 16.41 9.99 -5.52
CA ILE A 180 16.61 10.94 -4.44
C ILE A 180 18.04 11.43 -4.45
N TRP A 181 18.20 12.76 -4.52
CA TRP A 181 19.47 13.45 -4.26
C TRP A 181 19.43 14.13 -2.89
N SER A 182 20.53 14.11 -2.14
CA SER A 182 20.66 14.97 -0.97
C SER A 182 20.73 16.44 -1.40
N VAL A 183 19.96 17.29 -0.73
CA VAL A 183 19.88 18.74 -0.99
C VAL A 183 20.34 19.60 0.18
N ALA A 184 20.35 19.03 1.40
CA ALA A 184 20.82 19.68 2.62
C ALA A 184 21.14 18.61 3.69
N GLY A 185 21.71 19.00 4.82
CA GLY A 185 21.98 18.13 5.98
C GLY A 185 23.39 18.28 6.52
N GLU A 186 23.80 17.35 7.37
CA GLU A 186 25.11 17.38 8.03
C GLU A 186 26.25 17.21 7.03
N SER A 187 27.22 18.11 7.03
CA SER A 187 28.36 18.11 6.08
C SER A 187 29.30 16.92 6.24
N GLY A 188 29.39 16.34 7.44
CA GLY A 188 30.18 15.14 7.74
C GLY A 188 29.54 13.81 7.31
N ARG A 189 28.32 13.84 6.77
CA ARG A 189 27.59 12.66 6.28
C ARG A 189 27.68 12.57 4.76
N SER A 190 27.77 11.34 4.25
CA SER A 190 27.83 11.08 2.81
C SER A 190 26.61 11.62 2.09
N ASP A 191 26.83 12.19 0.91
CA ASP A 191 25.75 12.62 0.03
C ASP A 191 24.99 11.43 -0.53
N ILE A 192 23.69 11.64 -0.77
CA ILE A 192 22.77 10.66 -1.34
C ILE A 192 22.59 10.94 -2.82
N SER A 193 22.67 9.90 -3.62
CA SER A 193 22.20 9.83 -4.99
C SER A 193 21.76 8.39 -5.23
N THR A 194 20.46 8.12 -5.06
CA THR A 194 19.94 6.74 -5.03
C THR A 194 18.69 6.64 -5.89
N THR A 195 18.67 5.64 -6.79
CA THR A 195 17.48 5.26 -7.55
C THR A 195 16.82 4.06 -6.89
N PHE A 196 15.55 4.16 -6.56
CA PHE A 196 14.70 3.04 -6.16
C PHE A 196 13.88 2.57 -7.36
N LEU A 197 13.81 1.26 -7.57
CA LEU A 197 13.05 0.63 -8.63
C LEU A 197 12.28 -0.58 -8.07
N GLN A 198 10.96 -0.55 -8.23
CA GLN A 198 10.05 -1.59 -7.76
C GLN A 198 9.14 -2.06 -8.90
N PRO A 199 9.62 -2.93 -9.84
CA PRO A 199 8.74 -3.70 -10.69
C PRO A 199 7.95 -4.69 -9.84
N PHE A 200 6.68 -4.90 -10.20
CA PHE A 200 5.79 -5.82 -9.49
C PHE A 200 4.83 -6.52 -10.45
N LEU A 201 4.48 -7.73 -10.06
CA LEU A 201 3.47 -8.57 -10.69
C LEU A 201 2.62 -9.19 -9.58
N THR A 202 1.30 -9.01 -9.63
CA THR A 202 0.40 -9.65 -8.69
C THR A 202 -0.77 -10.32 -9.41
N TYR A 203 -1.29 -11.39 -8.82
CA TYR A 203 -2.52 -12.02 -9.25
C TYR A 203 -3.51 -12.08 -8.10
N THR A 204 -4.69 -11.47 -8.28
CA THR A 204 -5.78 -11.46 -7.32
C THR A 204 -6.88 -12.41 -7.77
N THR A 205 -7.21 -13.39 -6.93
CA THR A 205 -8.26 -14.36 -7.19
C THR A 205 -9.64 -13.79 -6.89
N PRO A 206 -10.73 -14.38 -7.43
CA PRO A 206 -12.11 -14.02 -7.07
C PRO A 206 -12.42 -14.17 -5.57
N THR A 207 -11.65 -15.00 -4.83
CA THR A 207 -11.78 -15.23 -3.38
C THR A 207 -10.89 -14.29 -2.55
N ALA A 208 -10.40 -13.20 -3.16
CA ALA A 208 -9.59 -12.15 -2.54
C ALA A 208 -8.23 -12.60 -1.98
N TRP A 209 -7.66 -13.69 -2.50
CA TRP A 209 -6.26 -13.98 -2.35
C TRP A 209 -5.45 -13.17 -3.36
N THR A 210 -4.34 -12.61 -2.95
CA THR A 210 -3.37 -11.95 -3.82
C THR A 210 -2.00 -12.61 -3.65
N PHE A 211 -1.45 -13.09 -4.77
CA PHE A 211 -0.08 -13.58 -4.86
C PHE A 211 0.76 -12.51 -5.54
N GLY A 212 1.91 -12.21 -4.98
CA GLY A 212 2.75 -11.11 -5.46
C GLY A 212 4.21 -11.48 -5.59
N LEU A 213 4.82 -11.03 -6.68
CA LEU A 213 6.25 -11.03 -6.94
C LEU A 213 6.68 -9.60 -7.18
N ASN A 214 7.69 -9.13 -6.46
CA ASN A 214 8.30 -7.84 -6.71
C ASN A 214 9.79 -7.85 -6.34
N THR A 215 10.49 -6.82 -6.77
CA THR A 215 11.76 -6.41 -6.17
C THR A 215 11.64 -4.97 -5.67
N GLU A 216 12.36 -4.65 -4.60
CA GLU A 216 12.48 -3.29 -4.05
C GLU A 216 13.94 -2.88 -4.16
N SER A 217 14.43 -2.85 -5.41
CA SER A 217 15.84 -2.64 -5.71
C SER A 217 16.24 -1.18 -5.52
N THR A 218 17.44 -0.98 -5.04
CA THR A 218 18.07 0.35 -4.99
C THR A 218 19.42 0.31 -5.69
N TYR A 219 19.74 1.39 -6.40
CA TYR A 219 21.06 1.64 -6.94
C TYR A 219 21.65 2.89 -6.32
N ASP A 220 22.74 2.73 -5.58
CA ASP A 220 23.52 3.82 -5.02
C ASP A 220 24.55 4.30 -6.05
N TRP A 221 24.34 5.51 -6.59
CA TRP A 221 25.20 6.12 -7.59
C TRP A 221 26.52 6.63 -7.04
N LYS A 222 26.60 6.85 -5.71
CA LYS A 222 27.85 7.29 -5.06
C LYS A 222 28.81 6.12 -4.87
N ASN A 223 28.27 4.96 -4.53
CA ASN A 223 29.06 3.76 -4.29
C ASN A 223 29.03 2.76 -5.46
N THR A 224 28.28 3.09 -6.54
CA THR A 224 28.10 2.23 -7.74
C THR A 224 27.60 0.82 -7.36
N GLN A 225 26.65 0.74 -6.43
CA GLN A 225 26.25 -0.51 -5.78
C GLN A 225 24.73 -0.75 -5.91
N TRP A 226 24.37 -1.95 -6.32
CA TRP A 226 22.99 -2.45 -6.27
C TRP A 226 22.68 -3.08 -4.91
N ALA A 227 21.40 -3.02 -4.53
CA ALA A 227 20.78 -3.87 -3.52
C ALA A 227 19.46 -4.39 -4.09
N VAL A 228 19.35 -5.70 -4.27
CA VAL A 228 18.28 -6.34 -5.08
C VAL A 228 17.58 -7.44 -4.27
N PRO A 229 16.60 -7.09 -3.41
CA PRO A 229 15.74 -8.07 -2.76
C PRO A 229 14.62 -8.53 -3.71
N ILE A 230 14.47 -9.82 -3.90
CA ILE A 230 13.33 -10.43 -4.60
C ILE A 230 12.34 -10.91 -3.55
N ASN A 231 11.08 -10.50 -3.65
CA ASN A 231 10.03 -10.80 -2.68
C ASN A 231 8.91 -11.62 -3.34
N LEU A 232 8.55 -12.74 -2.71
CA LEU A 232 7.38 -13.54 -3.07
C LEU A 232 6.43 -13.55 -1.87
N SER A 233 5.16 -13.19 -2.09
CA SER A 233 4.17 -13.03 -1.02
C SER A 233 2.81 -13.57 -1.39
N ALA A 234 2.03 -13.92 -0.38
CA ALA A 234 0.61 -14.21 -0.48
C ALA A 234 -0.14 -13.48 0.62
N SER A 235 -1.28 -12.89 0.28
CA SER A 235 -2.14 -12.19 1.24
C SER A 235 -3.61 -12.42 0.92
N LYS A 236 -4.47 -12.17 1.91
CA LYS A 236 -5.93 -12.30 1.76
C LYS A 236 -6.63 -11.15 2.45
N ILE A 237 -7.65 -10.61 1.79
CA ILE A 237 -8.59 -9.70 2.46
C ILE A 237 -9.43 -10.51 3.45
N THR A 238 -9.51 -10.01 4.67
CA THR A 238 -10.32 -10.58 5.75
C THR A 238 -10.91 -9.45 6.59
N LYS A 239 -11.89 -9.79 7.43
CA LYS A 239 -12.50 -8.86 8.39
C LYS A 239 -12.26 -9.38 9.79
N VAL A 240 -11.75 -8.53 10.68
CA VAL A 240 -11.56 -8.84 12.11
C VAL A 240 -12.35 -7.81 12.91
N GLY A 241 -13.43 -8.25 13.57
CA GLY A 241 -14.44 -7.34 14.09
C GLY A 241 -15.04 -6.53 12.94
N ASP A 242 -15.03 -5.21 13.04
CA ASP A 242 -15.49 -4.31 11.99
C ASP A 242 -14.38 -3.80 11.05
N GLN A 243 -13.13 -4.10 11.38
CA GLN A 243 -11.98 -3.66 10.59
C GLN A 243 -11.73 -4.59 9.41
N LEU A 244 -11.79 -4.02 8.20
CA LEU A 244 -11.36 -4.69 6.98
C LEU A 244 -9.84 -4.59 6.85
N MET A 245 -9.19 -5.71 6.57
CA MET A 245 -7.74 -5.77 6.45
C MET A 245 -7.27 -6.81 5.43
N SER A 246 -6.07 -6.62 4.90
CA SER A 246 -5.33 -7.67 4.20
C SER A 246 -4.27 -8.23 5.13
N VAL A 247 -4.22 -9.55 5.26
CA VAL A 247 -3.20 -10.24 6.07
C VAL A 247 -2.44 -11.20 5.18
N GLY A 248 -1.12 -11.17 5.26
CA GLY A 248 -0.27 -11.99 4.42
C GLY A 248 1.15 -12.10 4.93
N GLY A 249 1.92 -12.86 4.18
CA GLY A 249 3.34 -13.05 4.44
C GLY A 249 4.06 -13.53 3.20
N GLY A 250 5.36 -13.64 3.29
CA GLY A 250 6.19 -14.05 2.18
C GLY A 250 7.62 -14.30 2.57
N VAL A 251 8.40 -14.65 1.56
CA VAL A 251 9.84 -14.81 1.65
C VAL A 251 10.52 -13.72 0.83
N ARG A 252 11.73 -13.43 1.20
CA ARG A 252 12.60 -12.44 0.61
C ARG A 252 13.96 -13.07 0.35
N TYR A 253 14.53 -12.81 -0.82
CA TYR A 253 15.86 -13.28 -1.16
C TYR A 253 16.70 -12.13 -1.69
N TRP A 254 17.86 -11.91 -1.10
CA TRP A 254 18.82 -10.91 -1.56
C TRP A 254 19.65 -11.49 -2.69
N ALA A 255 19.29 -11.11 -3.92
CA ALA A 255 19.96 -11.58 -5.14
C ALA A 255 21.26 -10.82 -5.40
N ASP A 256 21.36 -9.58 -4.94
CA ASP A 256 22.54 -8.72 -5.00
C ASP A 256 22.48 -7.69 -3.85
N GLY A 257 23.62 -7.25 -3.37
CA GLY A 257 23.74 -6.25 -2.33
C GLY A 257 25.18 -5.94 -1.96
N PRO A 258 25.42 -4.82 -1.23
CA PRO A 258 26.75 -4.52 -0.71
C PRO A 258 27.19 -5.56 0.32
N ASP A 259 28.46 -5.83 0.45
CA ASP A 259 29.04 -6.75 1.45
C ASP A 259 28.62 -6.38 2.90
N SER A 260 28.29 -5.10 3.13
CA SER A 260 27.75 -4.62 4.40
C SER A 260 26.25 -4.83 4.57
N GLY A 261 25.56 -5.27 3.53
CA GLY A 261 24.13 -5.50 3.51
C GLY A 261 23.71 -6.89 3.96
N PRO A 262 22.42 -7.19 3.89
CA PRO A 262 21.89 -8.53 4.15
C PRO A 262 22.14 -9.46 2.96
N HIS A 263 22.30 -10.75 3.25
CA HIS A 263 22.49 -11.81 2.27
C HIS A 263 21.52 -12.97 2.48
N GLY A 264 21.22 -13.70 1.39
CA GLY A 264 20.40 -14.91 1.43
C GLY A 264 18.91 -14.62 1.69
N TRP A 265 18.29 -15.43 2.55
CA TRP A 265 16.85 -15.42 2.76
C TRP A 265 16.44 -14.52 3.93
N GLY A 266 15.31 -13.87 3.77
CA GLY A 266 14.59 -13.13 4.79
C GLY A 266 13.12 -13.49 4.81
N LEU A 267 12.40 -12.94 5.78
CA LEU A 267 10.95 -13.15 5.94
C LEU A 267 10.22 -11.82 5.85
N ARG A 268 8.96 -11.88 5.40
CA ARG A 268 8.06 -10.73 5.34
C ARG A 268 6.70 -11.08 5.90
N LEU A 269 6.18 -10.25 6.81
CA LEU A 269 4.78 -10.26 7.24
C LEU A 269 4.14 -8.95 6.82
N ILE A 270 2.88 -9.01 6.38
CA ILE A 270 2.14 -7.83 5.91
C ILE A 270 0.75 -7.85 6.55
N VAL A 271 0.40 -6.75 7.20
CA VAL A 271 -0.97 -6.45 7.62
C VAL A 271 -1.31 -5.07 7.05
N THR A 272 -2.37 -4.98 6.26
CA THR A 272 -2.82 -3.70 5.70
C THR A 272 -4.21 -3.39 6.21
N LEU A 273 -4.35 -2.31 6.97
CA LEU A 273 -5.65 -1.78 7.38
C LEU A 273 -6.28 -1.03 6.20
N LEU A 274 -7.56 -1.27 5.94
CA LEU A 274 -8.31 -0.71 4.82
C LEU A 274 -9.44 0.18 5.34
N PHE A 275 -9.58 1.35 4.72
CA PHE A 275 -10.63 2.31 5.03
C PHE A 275 -11.34 2.70 3.73
N PRO A 276 -12.19 1.81 3.17
CA PRO A 276 -12.99 2.13 2.00
C PRO A 276 -13.95 3.28 2.34
N LYS A 277 -14.17 4.17 1.34
CA LYS A 277 -15.10 5.31 1.46
C LYS A 277 -16.53 4.87 1.20
#